data_8aa2c626a9204442ff034aec06f47b79
#
_entry.id   8aa2c626a9204442ff034aec06f47b79
#
_cell.length_a   1.000
_cell.length_b   1.000
_cell.length_c   1.000
_cell.angle_alpha   90.00
_cell.angle_beta   90.00
_cell.angle_gamma   90.00
#
_symmetry.space_group_name_H-M   'P 1'
#
loop_
_entity.id
_entity.type
_entity.pdbx_description
1 polymer ?
#
loop_
_entity_poly.entity_id
_entity_poly.type
_entity_poly.pdbx_seq_one_letter_code
_entity_poly.pdbx_strand_id
1 'polypeptide(L)'
;MSSPYAAPVQALIDELGRLPGVGPKSAQRIAFHLLKAAPEDANRLARVIMEAKERVTWCRRCFNISEGEICAYCSDDRRDPTLLCVVEEPRDIVAVERTHEFGGRYHVLQGAISPIEGVGPDQLRIKELLGRLDGEGVTEVILATNPNIEGEATAMYLARLLKPLGIKITRLASGLPVGGDLEYADEVTLGRAFEGRRIVDG
;
A
#
# COMPACT_ATOMS: atom_id res chain seq x y z
N MET A 1 -10.80 39.00 -0.97
CA MET A 1 -11.02 39.20 0.48
C MET A 1 -9.66 39.05 1.14
N SER A 2 -9.22 40.05 1.94
CA SER A 2 -7.96 39.99 2.65
C SER A 2 -8.02 38.88 3.69
N SER A 3 -6.98 38.02 3.75
CA SER A 3 -6.87 37.02 4.78
C SER A 3 -6.89 37.65 6.18
N PRO A 4 -7.59 37.05 7.18
CA PRO A 4 -7.58 37.52 8.55
C PRO A 4 -6.24 37.37 9.26
N TYR A 5 -5.27 36.65 8.65
CA TYR A 5 -3.97 36.36 9.20
C TYR A 5 -2.84 37.06 8.43
N ALA A 6 -1.71 37.28 9.09
CA ALA A 6 -0.49 37.71 8.44
C ALA A 6 -0.11 36.71 7.31
N ALA A 7 0.42 37.23 6.20
CA ALA A 7 0.69 36.46 4.99
C ALA A 7 1.48 35.14 5.23
N PRO A 8 2.54 35.09 6.06
CA PRO A 8 3.24 33.84 6.34
C PRO A 8 2.40 32.79 7.08
N VAL A 9 1.50 33.23 7.96
CA VAL A 9 0.60 32.34 8.71
C VAL A 9 -0.43 31.76 7.77
N GLN A 10 -1.01 32.57 6.89
CA GLN A 10 -1.97 32.09 5.91
C GLN A 10 -1.33 31.09 4.95
N ALA A 11 -0.13 31.37 4.44
CA ALA A 11 0.60 30.44 3.57
C ALA A 11 0.82 29.08 4.24
N LEU A 12 1.20 29.07 5.53
CA LEU A 12 1.36 27.83 6.28
C LEU A 12 0.04 27.05 6.42
N ILE A 13 -1.07 27.75 6.70
CA ILE A 13 -2.41 27.15 6.79
C ILE A 13 -2.80 26.53 5.43
N ASP A 14 -2.56 27.26 4.34
CA ASP A 14 -2.91 26.84 2.99
C ASP A 14 -2.12 25.57 2.58
N GLU A 15 -0.83 25.53 2.84
CA GLU A 15 0.00 24.34 2.54
C GLU A 15 -0.40 23.12 3.39
N LEU A 16 -0.67 23.31 4.68
CA LEU A 16 -1.18 22.23 5.53
C LEU A 16 -2.57 21.75 5.08
N GLY A 17 -3.41 22.65 4.59
CA GLY A 17 -4.74 22.33 4.06
C GLY A 17 -4.74 21.53 2.76
N ARG A 18 -3.60 21.45 2.05
CA ARG A 18 -3.43 20.61 0.86
C ARG A 18 -3.13 19.15 1.20
N LEU A 19 -2.81 18.86 2.47
CA LEU A 19 -2.52 17.50 2.89
C LEU A 19 -3.80 16.66 2.92
N PRO A 20 -3.78 15.41 2.42
CA PRO A 20 -4.93 14.52 2.46
C PRO A 20 -5.46 14.34 3.89
N GLY A 21 -6.77 14.48 4.08
CA GLY A 21 -7.41 14.35 5.40
C GLY A 21 -7.26 15.57 6.32
N VAL A 22 -6.56 16.62 5.89
CA VAL A 22 -6.40 17.85 6.66
C VAL A 22 -7.39 18.91 6.18
N GLY A 23 -8.53 19.02 6.85
CA GLY A 23 -9.49 20.07 6.58
C GLY A 23 -9.06 21.45 7.12
N PRO A 24 -9.76 22.56 6.74
CA PRO A 24 -9.38 23.94 7.10
C PRO A 24 -9.17 24.17 8.61
N LYS A 25 -10.05 23.59 9.45
CA LYS A 25 -9.93 23.70 10.92
C LYS A 25 -8.69 22.98 11.46
N SER A 26 -8.35 21.81 10.89
CA SER A 26 -7.17 21.06 11.29
C SER A 26 -5.90 21.75 10.83
N ALA A 27 -5.86 22.26 9.59
CA ALA A 27 -4.74 23.04 9.07
C ALA A 27 -4.43 24.25 9.96
N GLN A 28 -5.46 25.02 10.31
CA GLN A 28 -5.33 26.16 11.21
C GLN A 28 -4.79 25.76 12.59
N ARG A 29 -5.32 24.68 13.18
CA ARG A 29 -4.87 24.18 14.49
C ARG A 29 -3.40 23.74 14.47
N ILE A 30 -2.97 23.04 13.41
CA ILE A 30 -1.58 22.62 13.24
C ILE A 30 -0.67 23.83 13.06
N ALA A 31 -1.05 24.79 12.21
CA ALA A 31 -0.27 26.01 11.99
C ALA A 31 -0.04 26.77 13.31
N PHE A 32 -1.10 27.00 14.10
CA PHE A 32 -0.97 27.69 15.38
C PHE A 32 -0.19 26.89 16.43
N HIS A 33 -0.23 25.56 16.37
CA HIS A 33 0.64 24.71 17.20
C HIS A 33 2.12 24.93 16.84
N LEU A 34 2.48 24.90 15.56
CA LEU A 34 3.84 25.13 15.09
C LEU A 34 4.35 26.54 15.42
N LEU A 35 3.50 27.56 15.34
CA LEU A 35 3.86 28.94 15.71
C LEU A 35 4.15 29.09 17.22
N LYS A 36 3.55 28.26 18.06
CA LYS A 36 3.80 28.25 19.51
C LYS A 36 4.95 27.33 19.94
N ALA A 37 5.31 26.39 19.08
CA ALA A 37 6.43 25.48 19.34
C ALA A 37 7.76 26.22 19.37
N ALA A 38 8.76 25.63 20.01
CA ALA A 38 10.12 26.17 19.96
C ALA A 38 10.63 26.17 18.49
N PRO A 39 11.40 27.18 18.09
CA PRO A 39 11.94 27.25 16.72
C PRO A 39 12.70 25.99 16.30
N GLU A 40 13.37 25.34 17.24
CA GLU A 40 14.12 24.10 17.04
C GLU A 40 13.21 22.94 16.60
N ASP A 41 12.00 22.85 17.15
CA ASP A 41 11.03 21.80 16.82
C ASP A 41 10.46 21.99 15.42
N ALA A 42 10.11 23.21 15.05
CA ALA A 42 9.65 23.55 13.72
C ALA A 42 10.76 23.30 12.66
N ASN A 43 11.99 23.71 12.94
CA ASN A 43 13.14 23.46 12.08
C ASN A 43 13.44 21.97 11.93
N ARG A 44 13.34 21.20 13.02
CA ARG A 44 13.50 19.74 12.97
C ARG A 44 12.47 19.10 12.06
N LEU A 45 11.18 19.45 12.18
CA LEU A 45 10.12 18.93 11.33
C LEU A 45 10.37 19.25 9.85
N ALA A 46 10.69 20.50 9.53
CA ALA A 46 10.98 20.92 8.18
C ALA A 46 12.17 20.14 7.59
N ARG A 47 13.24 19.95 8.34
CA ARG A 47 14.40 19.17 7.92
C ARG A 47 14.07 17.72 7.67
N VAL A 48 13.32 17.06 8.56
CA VAL A 48 12.94 15.65 8.39
C VAL A 48 12.08 15.45 7.15
N ILE A 49 11.18 16.40 6.84
CA ILE A 49 10.37 16.34 5.60
C ILE A 49 11.28 16.43 4.37
N MET A 50 12.24 17.35 4.36
CA MET A 50 13.18 17.50 3.25
C MET A 50 14.07 16.27 3.09
N GLU A 51 14.67 15.77 4.17
CA GLU A 51 15.51 14.57 4.17
C GLU A 51 14.75 13.34 3.65
N ALA A 52 13.48 13.16 4.07
CA ALA A 52 12.65 12.06 3.58
C ALA A 52 12.43 12.17 2.07
N LYS A 53 12.17 13.38 1.55
CA LYS A 53 11.97 13.60 0.10
C LYS A 53 13.25 13.42 -0.73
N GLU A 54 14.41 13.71 -0.17
CA GLU A 54 15.70 13.59 -0.86
C GLU A 54 16.24 12.16 -0.83
N ARG A 55 16.10 11.45 0.30
CA ARG A 55 16.72 10.14 0.52
C ARG A 55 15.86 8.97 0.13
N VAL A 56 14.52 9.15 0.16
CA VAL A 56 13.58 8.06 -0.14
C VAL A 56 13.33 7.96 -1.65
N THR A 57 13.55 6.78 -2.17
CA THR A 57 13.32 6.41 -3.58
C THR A 57 12.51 5.12 -3.68
N TRP A 58 12.29 4.64 -4.90
CA TRP A 58 11.63 3.39 -5.17
C TRP A 58 12.64 2.28 -5.43
N CYS A 59 12.46 1.15 -4.78
CA CYS A 59 13.24 -0.05 -5.07
C CYS A 59 13.11 -0.43 -6.55
N ARG A 60 14.20 -0.55 -7.27
CA ARG A 60 14.21 -0.91 -8.70
C ARG A 60 13.63 -2.28 -8.99
N ARG A 61 13.60 -3.18 -7.98
CA ARG A 61 13.11 -4.55 -8.15
C ARG A 61 11.62 -4.69 -7.83
N CYS A 62 11.16 -4.14 -6.71
CA CYS A 62 9.80 -4.38 -6.21
C CYS A 62 8.93 -3.13 -6.08
N PHE A 63 9.46 -1.94 -6.33
CA PHE A 63 8.77 -0.64 -6.23
C PHE A 63 8.28 -0.28 -4.82
N ASN A 64 8.82 -0.94 -3.79
CA ASN A 64 8.67 -0.51 -2.41
C ASN A 64 9.52 0.74 -2.13
N ILE A 65 9.22 1.41 -1.03
CA ILE A 65 10.04 2.51 -0.51
C ILE A 65 11.43 2.00 -0.11
N SER A 66 12.48 2.73 -0.51
CA SER A 66 13.89 2.39 -0.25
C SER A 66 14.74 3.64 -0.08
N GLU A 67 15.81 3.57 0.69
CA GLU A 67 16.86 4.60 0.71
C GLU A 67 17.96 4.35 -0.34
N GLY A 68 17.98 3.19 -0.96
CA GLY A 68 18.93 2.80 -2.00
C GLY A 68 18.22 2.16 -3.20
N GLU A 69 19.02 1.63 -4.13
CA GLU A 69 18.49 1.01 -5.35
C GLU A 69 17.60 -0.20 -5.05
N ILE A 70 17.91 -0.94 -4.00
CA ILE A 70 17.22 -2.18 -3.59
C ILE A 70 16.80 -2.06 -2.13
N CYS A 71 15.52 -2.33 -1.82
CA CYS A 71 15.01 -2.28 -0.46
C CYS A 71 15.42 -3.50 0.38
N ALA A 72 15.27 -3.40 1.71
CA ALA A 72 15.63 -4.43 2.66
C ALA A 72 14.98 -5.80 2.35
N TYR A 73 13.74 -5.83 1.90
CA TYR A 73 13.05 -7.09 1.55
C TYR A 73 13.62 -7.77 0.30
N CYS A 74 14.08 -6.99 -0.67
CA CYS A 74 14.66 -7.53 -1.91
C CYS A 74 16.12 -7.94 -1.75
N SER A 75 16.84 -7.39 -0.77
CA SER A 75 18.24 -7.70 -0.45
C SER A 75 18.39 -8.82 0.59
N ASP A 76 17.30 -9.25 1.23
CA ASP A 76 17.34 -10.35 2.21
C ASP A 76 17.34 -11.70 1.50
N ASP A 77 18.50 -12.36 1.46
CA ASP A 77 18.70 -13.66 0.81
C ASP A 77 18.00 -14.82 1.55
N ARG A 78 17.52 -14.59 2.77
CA ARG A 78 16.76 -15.61 3.53
C ARG A 78 15.32 -15.74 3.01
N ARG A 79 14.83 -14.77 2.22
CA ARG A 79 13.48 -14.78 1.67
C ARG A 79 13.39 -15.70 0.46
N ASP A 80 12.33 -16.48 0.42
CA ASP A 80 12.04 -17.39 -0.69
C ASP A 80 11.79 -16.60 -1.99
N PRO A 81 12.68 -16.73 -2.99
CA PRO A 81 12.51 -16.01 -4.26
C PRO A 81 11.39 -16.59 -5.13
N THR A 82 10.91 -17.79 -4.85
CA THR A 82 9.86 -18.47 -5.63
C THR A 82 8.46 -18.00 -5.27
N LEU A 83 8.29 -17.35 -4.09
CA LEU A 83 7.03 -16.79 -3.61
C LEU A 83 7.00 -15.28 -3.79
N LEU A 84 6.05 -14.78 -4.55
CA LEU A 84 5.88 -13.34 -4.82
C LEU A 84 4.52 -12.84 -4.35
N CYS A 85 4.51 -11.97 -3.33
CA CYS A 85 3.30 -11.29 -2.86
C CYS A 85 3.14 -9.95 -3.59
N VAL A 86 2.05 -9.78 -4.31
CA VAL A 86 1.71 -8.55 -5.05
C VAL A 86 0.73 -7.73 -4.22
N VAL A 87 1.13 -6.51 -3.89
CA VAL A 87 0.37 -5.54 -3.08
C VAL A 87 0.15 -4.24 -3.85
N GLU A 88 -0.82 -3.43 -3.43
CA GLU A 88 -1.12 -2.14 -4.06
C GLU A 88 -0.09 -1.07 -3.66
N GLU A 89 0.23 -0.97 -2.36
CA GLU A 89 1.09 0.09 -1.84
C GLU A 89 2.16 -0.43 -0.86
N PRO A 90 3.24 0.35 -0.63
CA PRO A 90 4.29 -0.02 0.32
C PRO A 90 3.79 -0.28 1.76
N ARG A 91 2.74 0.42 2.19
CA ARG A 91 2.14 0.23 3.52
C ARG A 91 1.52 -1.14 3.70
N ASP A 92 1.08 -1.79 2.61
CA ASP A 92 0.48 -3.13 2.63
C ASP A 92 1.54 -4.17 3.00
N ILE A 93 2.79 -3.99 2.54
CA ILE A 93 3.93 -4.83 2.97
C ILE A 93 4.06 -4.81 4.49
N VAL A 94 3.97 -3.63 5.11
CA VAL A 94 4.07 -3.50 6.56
C VAL A 94 2.96 -4.27 7.28
N ALA A 95 1.75 -4.29 6.71
CA ALA A 95 0.63 -5.05 7.26
C ALA A 95 0.89 -6.56 7.19
N VAL A 96 1.39 -7.06 6.05
CA VAL A 96 1.75 -8.49 5.88
C VAL A 96 2.90 -8.89 6.80
N GLU A 97 3.97 -8.09 6.88
CA GLU A 97 5.15 -8.38 7.71
C GLU A 97 4.83 -8.46 9.21
N ARG A 98 3.83 -7.73 9.69
CA ARG A 98 3.38 -7.82 11.09
C ARG A 98 2.81 -9.18 11.47
N THR A 99 2.41 -9.98 10.51
CA THR A 99 1.91 -11.34 10.77
C THR A 99 3.04 -12.32 11.06
N HIS A 100 4.26 -12.05 10.58
CA HIS A 100 5.43 -12.94 10.60
C HIS A 100 5.21 -14.29 9.89
N GLU A 101 4.16 -14.40 9.05
CA GLU A 101 3.79 -15.65 8.36
C GLU A 101 4.30 -15.71 6.91
N PHE A 102 4.78 -14.60 6.35
CA PHE A 102 5.21 -14.54 4.97
C PHE A 102 6.73 -14.36 4.83
N GLY A 103 7.38 -15.39 4.28
CA GLY A 103 8.83 -15.40 4.04
C GLY A 103 9.25 -15.14 2.58
N GLY A 104 8.32 -14.81 1.69
CA GLY A 104 8.60 -14.53 0.27
C GLY A 104 9.00 -13.09 -0.03
N ARG A 105 9.04 -12.75 -1.31
CA ARG A 105 9.34 -11.42 -1.82
C ARG A 105 8.09 -10.66 -2.19
N TYR A 106 8.22 -9.34 -2.38
CA TYR A 106 7.10 -8.44 -2.70
C TYR A 106 7.21 -7.82 -4.08
N HIS A 107 6.06 -7.43 -4.63
CA HIS A 107 5.94 -6.48 -5.73
C HIS A 107 4.83 -5.48 -5.43
N VAL A 108 5.15 -4.18 -5.52
CA VAL A 108 4.21 -3.09 -5.27
C VAL A 108 3.73 -2.54 -6.60
N LEU A 109 2.41 -2.52 -6.80
CA LEU A 109 1.78 -2.01 -8.03
C LEU A 109 1.79 -0.49 -8.11
N GLN A 110 1.95 0.20 -6.97
CA GLN A 110 1.82 1.66 -6.81
C GLN A 110 0.39 2.15 -7.10
N GLY A 111 -0.63 1.38 -6.75
CA GLY A 111 -2.04 1.69 -6.87
C GLY A 111 -2.89 0.48 -7.23
N ALA A 112 -4.14 0.76 -7.58
CA ALA A 112 -5.12 -0.20 -8.06
C ALA A 112 -5.81 0.34 -9.32
N ILE A 113 -6.40 -0.54 -10.13
CA ILE A 113 -7.21 -0.14 -11.29
C ILE A 113 -8.47 0.56 -10.76
N SER A 114 -8.64 1.84 -11.10
CA SER A 114 -9.78 2.66 -10.71
C SER A 114 -10.28 3.49 -11.90
N PRO A 115 -11.31 3.02 -12.61
CA PRO A 115 -11.89 3.78 -13.73
C PRO A 115 -12.44 5.14 -13.30
N ILE A 116 -12.93 5.24 -12.07
CA ILE A 116 -13.48 6.49 -11.52
C ILE A 116 -12.39 7.55 -11.34
N GLU A 117 -11.19 7.12 -10.92
CA GLU A 117 -10.03 7.99 -10.76
C GLU A 117 -9.18 8.09 -12.04
N GLY A 118 -9.59 7.40 -13.11
CA GLY A 118 -8.87 7.37 -14.37
C GLY A 118 -7.57 6.55 -14.33
N VAL A 119 -7.42 5.65 -13.34
CA VAL A 119 -6.23 4.80 -13.21
C VAL A 119 -6.43 3.51 -13.99
N GLY A 120 -5.68 3.37 -15.09
CA GLY A 120 -5.63 2.16 -15.92
C GLY A 120 -4.45 1.24 -15.57
N PRO A 121 -4.42 0.02 -16.15
CA PRO A 121 -3.34 -0.94 -15.94
C PRO A 121 -1.95 -0.41 -16.32
N ASP A 122 -1.89 0.47 -17.33
CA ASP A 122 -0.62 1.04 -17.83
C ASP A 122 0.02 2.04 -16.86
N GLN A 123 -0.74 2.53 -15.90
CA GLN A 123 -0.24 3.44 -14.85
C GLN A 123 0.30 2.68 -13.64
N LEU A 124 0.08 1.36 -13.58
CA LEU A 124 0.55 0.48 -12.51
C LEU A 124 1.82 -0.25 -12.92
N ARG A 125 2.57 -0.77 -11.94
CA ARG A 125 3.82 -1.53 -12.13
C ARG A 125 3.59 -2.98 -12.59
N ILE A 126 2.60 -3.18 -13.49
CA ILE A 126 2.22 -4.51 -13.99
C ILE A 126 3.21 -5.01 -15.04
N LYS A 127 3.72 -4.12 -15.90
CA LYS A 127 4.74 -4.48 -16.88
C LYS A 127 6.02 -4.98 -16.23
N GLU A 128 6.43 -4.30 -15.16
CA GLU A 128 7.62 -4.66 -14.39
C GLU A 128 7.40 -5.96 -13.60
N LEU A 129 6.17 -6.22 -13.12
CA LEU A 129 5.80 -7.52 -12.53
C LEU A 129 6.05 -8.65 -13.54
N LEU A 130 5.53 -8.54 -14.76
CA LEU A 130 5.71 -9.56 -15.80
C LEU A 130 7.19 -9.81 -16.12
N GLY A 131 7.99 -8.74 -16.22
CA GLY A 131 9.43 -8.85 -16.46
C GLY A 131 10.17 -9.59 -15.34
N ARG A 132 9.70 -9.50 -14.10
CA ARG A 132 10.26 -10.25 -12.96
C ARG A 132 9.94 -11.74 -13.04
N LEU A 133 8.72 -12.09 -13.43
CA LEU A 133 8.27 -13.49 -13.48
C LEU A 133 9.06 -14.30 -14.49
N ASP A 134 9.49 -13.69 -15.60
CA ASP A 134 10.30 -14.34 -16.62
C ASP A 134 11.74 -14.67 -16.16
N GLY A 135 12.29 -13.88 -15.21
CA GLY A 135 13.71 -13.95 -14.82
C GLY A 135 14.00 -14.47 -13.41
N GLU A 136 13.03 -14.52 -12.50
CA GLU A 136 13.30 -14.77 -11.08
C GLU A 136 12.92 -16.17 -10.59
N GLY A 137 12.39 -17.05 -11.44
CA GLY A 137 12.00 -18.41 -11.05
C GLY A 137 10.80 -18.46 -10.09
N VAL A 138 9.90 -17.47 -10.19
CA VAL A 138 8.69 -17.40 -9.35
C VAL A 138 7.75 -18.55 -9.72
N THR A 139 7.35 -19.33 -8.72
CA THR A 139 6.41 -20.45 -8.87
C THR A 139 5.01 -20.12 -8.37
N GLU A 140 4.89 -19.18 -7.43
CA GLU A 140 3.61 -18.73 -6.90
C GLU A 140 3.53 -17.21 -6.80
N VAL A 141 2.45 -16.65 -7.32
CA VAL A 141 2.06 -15.24 -7.15
C VAL A 141 0.85 -15.17 -6.24
N ILE A 142 1.00 -14.48 -5.10
CA ILE A 142 -0.07 -14.24 -4.14
C ILE A 142 -0.60 -12.84 -4.41
N LEU A 143 -1.85 -12.73 -4.88
CA LEU A 143 -2.53 -11.47 -5.10
C LEU A 143 -3.10 -10.96 -3.77
N ALA A 144 -2.41 -10.00 -3.16
CA ALA A 144 -2.76 -9.39 -1.87
C ALA A 144 -3.23 -7.93 -2.05
N THR A 145 -4.06 -7.69 -3.06
CA THR A 145 -4.77 -6.43 -3.25
C THR A 145 -5.86 -6.26 -2.21
N ASN A 146 -6.27 -5.01 -1.95
CA ASN A 146 -7.31 -4.73 -0.97
C ASN A 146 -8.64 -5.42 -1.32
N PRO A 147 -9.45 -5.85 -0.33
CA PRO A 147 -10.75 -6.51 -0.57
C PRO A 147 -11.87 -5.50 -0.85
N ASN A 148 -11.58 -4.46 -1.63
CA ASN A 148 -12.52 -3.47 -2.15
C ASN A 148 -12.74 -3.66 -3.66
N ILE A 149 -13.60 -2.84 -4.27
CA ILE A 149 -13.98 -2.96 -5.69
C ILE A 149 -12.77 -2.82 -6.61
N GLU A 150 -11.90 -1.85 -6.36
CA GLU A 150 -10.70 -1.57 -7.16
C GLU A 150 -9.67 -2.70 -7.02
N GLY A 151 -9.43 -3.16 -5.79
CA GLY A 151 -8.49 -4.25 -5.52
C GLY A 151 -8.99 -5.59 -6.09
N GLU A 152 -10.30 -5.88 -6.06
CA GLU A 152 -10.90 -7.04 -6.72
C GLU A 152 -10.74 -6.98 -8.23
N ALA A 153 -11.04 -5.81 -8.85
CA ALA A 153 -10.86 -5.60 -10.28
C ALA A 153 -9.39 -5.78 -10.69
N THR A 154 -8.46 -5.26 -9.89
CA THR A 154 -7.02 -5.39 -10.10
C THR A 154 -6.58 -6.84 -10.00
N ALA A 155 -7.01 -7.57 -8.97
CA ALA A 155 -6.71 -9.00 -8.82
C ALA A 155 -7.24 -9.84 -9.98
N MET A 156 -8.48 -9.59 -10.41
CA MET A 156 -9.07 -10.30 -11.56
C MET A 156 -8.30 -10.02 -12.86
N TYR A 157 -7.90 -8.78 -13.08
CA TYR A 157 -7.08 -8.39 -14.23
C TYR A 157 -5.74 -9.14 -14.22
N LEU A 158 -5.01 -9.09 -13.08
CA LEU A 158 -3.74 -9.78 -12.92
C LEU A 158 -3.89 -11.30 -13.06
N ALA A 159 -4.90 -11.91 -12.48
CA ALA A 159 -5.14 -13.34 -12.60
C ALA A 159 -5.32 -13.77 -14.06
N ARG A 160 -6.07 -13.00 -14.87
CA ARG A 160 -6.23 -13.27 -16.30
C ARG A 160 -4.92 -13.12 -17.07
N LEU A 161 -4.13 -12.11 -16.74
CA LEU A 161 -2.86 -11.82 -17.38
C LEU A 161 -1.78 -12.88 -17.05
N LEU A 162 -1.77 -13.36 -15.81
CA LEU A 162 -0.76 -14.31 -15.32
C LEU A 162 -1.10 -15.78 -15.61
N LYS A 163 -2.39 -16.11 -15.79
CA LYS A 163 -2.84 -17.49 -16.04
C LYS A 163 -2.11 -18.21 -17.18
N PRO A 164 -1.85 -17.55 -18.35
CA PRO A 164 -1.15 -18.19 -19.48
C PRO A 164 0.32 -18.55 -19.17
N LEU A 165 0.92 -17.96 -18.12
CA LEU A 165 2.32 -18.18 -17.77
C LEU A 165 2.54 -19.51 -17.01
N GLY A 166 1.47 -20.21 -16.64
CA GLY A 166 1.57 -21.50 -15.92
C GLY A 166 2.03 -21.37 -14.45
N ILE A 167 2.07 -20.16 -13.91
CA ILE A 167 2.45 -19.89 -12.52
C ILE A 167 1.22 -20.10 -11.63
N LYS A 168 1.41 -20.65 -10.44
CA LYS A 168 0.36 -20.78 -9.42
C LYS A 168 -0.06 -19.39 -8.96
N ILE A 169 -1.34 -19.09 -9.05
CA ILE A 169 -1.92 -17.81 -8.61
C ILE A 169 -2.83 -18.09 -7.42
N THR A 170 -2.57 -17.40 -6.33
CA THR A 170 -3.36 -17.49 -5.10
C THR A 170 -3.83 -16.12 -4.65
N ARG A 171 -4.79 -16.07 -3.74
CA ARG A 171 -5.28 -14.86 -3.08
C ARG A 171 -5.33 -15.07 -1.58
N LEU A 172 -5.26 -13.97 -0.84
CA LEU A 172 -5.52 -14.01 0.60
C LEU A 172 -6.96 -14.50 0.84
N ALA A 173 -7.13 -15.36 1.82
CA ALA A 173 -8.45 -15.85 2.21
C ALA A 173 -9.32 -14.68 2.70
N SER A 174 -10.58 -14.66 2.26
CA SER A 174 -11.60 -13.76 2.77
C SER A 174 -12.51 -14.52 3.72
N GLY A 175 -12.96 -13.85 4.79
CA GLY A 175 -13.86 -14.49 5.74
C GLY A 175 -14.07 -13.67 7.01
N LEU A 176 -14.65 -14.32 8.00
CA LEU A 176 -14.96 -13.70 9.29
C LEU A 176 -13.68 -13.34 10.05
N PRO A 177 -13.61 -12.15 10.67
CA PRO A 177 -12.51 -11.80 11.52
C PRO A 177 -12.46 -12.67 12.79
N VAL A 178 -11.27 -13.02 13.23
CA VAL A 178 -11.08 -13.77 14.49
C VAL A 178 -11.50 -12.91 15.68
N GLY A 179 -12.33 -13.48 16.56
CA GLY A 179 -12.83 -12.80 17.77
C GLY A 179 -14.08 -11.95 17.54
N GLY A 180 -14.68 -11.98 16.35
CA GLY A 180 -15.98 -11.37 16.08
C GLY A 180 -17.14 -12.37 16.22
N ASP A 181 -18.30 -11.88 16.67
CA ASP A 181 -19.52 -12.68 16.72
C ASP A 181 -20.17 -12.72 15.33
N LEU A 182 -20.75 -13.88 14.99
CA LEU A 182 -21.37 -14.13 13.68
C LEU A 182 -22.50 -13.16 13.35
N GLU A 183 -23.25 -12.74 14.38
CA GLU A 183 -24.42 -11.85 14.22
C GLU A 183 -24.06 -10.43 13.81
N TYR A 184 -22.80 -9.99 14.02
CA TYR A 184 -22.32 -8.65 13.62
C TYR A 184 -21.63 -8.63 12.25
N ALA A 185 -21.48 -9.79 11.61
CA ALA A 185 -20.90 -9.84 10.27
C ALA A 185 -21.91 -9.35 9.23
N ASP A 186 -21.45 -8.48 8.34
CA ASP A 186 -22.27 -8.07 7.19
C ASP A 186 -22.49 -9.24 6.21
N GLU A 187 -23.56 -9.14 5.41
CA GLU A 187 -23.99 -10.20 4.49
C GLU A 187 -22.92 -10.57 3.46
N VAL A 188 -22.11 -9.59 3.00
CA VAL A 188 -21.06 -9.82 1.99
C VAL A 188 -19.91 -10.61 2.62
N THR A 189 -19.45 -10.19 3.81
CA THR A 189 -18.40 -10.90 4.55
C THR A 189 -18.82 -12.32 4.88
N LEU A 190 -20.07 -12.51 5.34
CA LEU A 190 -20.58 -13.83 5.65
C LEU A 190 -20.72 -14.71 4.40
N GLY A 191 -21.19 -14.15 3.29
CA GLY A 191 -21.27 -14.84 1.99
C GLY A 191 -19.89 -15.35 1.54
N ARG A 192 -18.87 -14.47 1.59
CA ARG A 192 -17.48 -14.85 1.26
C ARG A 192 -16.91 -15.93 2.20
N ALA A 193 -17.28 -15.90 3.48
CA ALA A 193 -16.88 -16.93 4.43
C ALA A 193 -17.49 -18.31 4.06
N PHE A 194 -18.74 -18.35 3.61
CA PHE A 194 -19.36 -19.58 3.11
C PHE A 194 -18.72 -20.10 1.83
N GLU A 195 -18.39 -19.23 0.89
CA GLU A 195 -17.67 -19.61 -0.33
C GLU A 195 -16.28 -20.18 -0.03
N GLY A 196 -15.55 -19.53 0.88
CA GLY A 196 -14.20 -19.92 1.31
C GLY A 196 -14.14 -20.99 2.39
N ARG A 197 -15.26 -21.64 2.76
CA ARG A 197 -15.31 -22.66 3.81
C ARG A 197 -14.36 -23.81 3.55
N ARG A 198 -13.67 -24.26 4.60
CA ARG A 198 -12.71 -25.38 4.54
C ARG A 198 -13.29 -26.63 5.18
N ILE A 199 -12.83 -27.80 4.71
CA ILE A 199 -13.08 -29.06 5.38
C ILE A 199 -12.36 -29.05 6.72
N VAL A 200 -13.04 -29.48 7.77
CA VAL A 200 -12.44 -29.67 9.09
C VAL A 200 -12.04 -31.15 9.16
N ASP A 201 -10.76 -31.40 8.90
CA ASP A 201 -10.18 -32.73 9.12
C ASP A 201 -9.92 -32.87 10.62
N GLY A 202 -10.51 -33.88 11.25
CA GLY A 202 -10.39 -34.20 12.67
C GLY A 202 -9.09 -34.90 13.02
#